data_833f0fd12dd4b01da421d0aa1a8f6dc4
#
_entry.id   833f0fd12dd4b01da421d0aa1a8f6dc4
#
_cell.length_a   1.000
_cell.length_b   1.000
_cell.length_c   1.000
_cell.angle_alpha   90.00
_cell.angle_beta   90.00
_cell.angle_gamma   90.00
#
_symmetry.space_group_name_H-M   'P 1'
#
loop_
_entity.id
_entity.type
_entity.pdbx_description
1 polymer ?
#
loop_
_entity_poly.entity_id
_entity_poly.type
_entity_poly.pdbx_seq_one_letter_code
_entity_poly.pdbx_strand_id
1 'polypeptide(L)'
;EAWRQQFPLFDSWHAFVSYKAPASFSDHKPLVQSAVIGHYRLRMGCGLLVNQGFSLGKQYFSRQLLEQRSNTFTPFASNAEANYMQGAALDLRLGHGFTLMPYVSALQIDGTLSDKRILTALQTDGMHRTSSEERHRQAAWQIISGARLGLRGEWYDVGIHATYTQLQYDYERNQLYYNKNYFRGHELTQLSADY
;
A
#
# COMPACT_ATOMS: atom_id res chain seq x y z
N GLU A 1 -11.26 20.46 -18.52
CA GLU A 1 -12.22 20.40 -17.37
C GLU A 1 -13.67 20.12 -17.83
N ALA A 2 -14.13 20.68 -18.97
CA ALA A 2 -15.51 20.50 -19.44
C ALA A 2 -15.90 19.06 -19.84
N TRP A 3 -14.95 18.21 -20.25
CA TRP A 3 -15.24 16.82 -20.64
C TRP A 3 -15.41 15.88 -19.43
N ARG A 4 -14.86 16.21 -18.26
CA ARG A 4 -15.06 15.45 -17.02
C ARG A 4 -16.51 15.53 -16.51
N GLN A 5 -17.22 16.62 -16.78
CA GLN A 5 -18.63 16.77 -16.41
C GLN A 5 -19.60 16.00 -17.33
N GLN A 6 -19.15 15.52 -18.48
CA GLN A 6 -20.01 14.82 -19.46
C GLN A 6 -20.12 13.31 -19.26
N PHE A 7 -19.25 12.70 -18.42
CA PHE A 7 -19.26 11.24 -18.18
C PHE A 7 -19.23 10.90 -16.69
N PRO A 8 -20.34 11.12 -15.96
CA PRO A 8 -20.41 10.80 -14.53
C PRO A 8 -20.43 9.30 -14.21
N LEU A 9 -20.32 8.44 -15.23
CA LEU A 9 -20.40 6.97 -15.06
C LEU A 9 -19.08 6.33 -14.59
N PHE A 10 -17.94 7.06 -14.60
CA PHE A 10 -16.64 6.52 -14.20
C PHE A 10 -15.92 7.48 -13.26
N ASP A 11 -16.26 7.39 -11.99
CA ASP A 11 -15.63 8.20 -10.93
C ASP A 11 -14.22 7.69 -10.61
N SER A 12 -14.00 6.40 -10.73
CA SER A 12 -12.67 5.76 -10.62
C SER A 12 -12.52 4.64 -11.65
N TRP A 13 -11.32 4.49 -12.21
CA TRP A 13 -10.97 3.35 -13.06
C TRP A 13 -9.71 2.68 -12.55
N HIS A 14 -9.69 1.37 -12.59
CA HIS A 14 -8.56 0.57 -12.14
C HIS A 14 -8.14 -0.38 -13.25
N ALA A 15 -6.83 -0.41 -13.53
CA ALA A 15 -6.26 -1.33 -14.49
C ALA A 15 -5.04 -2.02 -13.87
N PHE A 16 -4.88 -3.29 -14.20
CA PHE A 16 -3.73 -4.07 -13.77
C PHE A 16 -3.41 -5.19 -14.76
N VAL A 17 -2.16 -5.60 -14.73
CA VAL A 17 -1.69 -6.84 -15.34
C VAL A 17 -1.05 -7.67 -14.23
N SER A 18 -1.46 -8.92 -14.09
CA SER A 18 -0.91 -9.81 -13.08
C SER A 18 -0.43 -11.11 -13.68
N TYR A 19 0.69 -11.59 -13.16
CA TYR A 19 1.26 -12.89 -13.47
C TYR A 19 1.34 -13.71 -12.18
N LYS A 20 0.98 -14.98 -12.27
CA LYS A 20 1.18 -15.96 -11.21
C LYS A 20 1.75 -17.22 -11.84
N ALA A 21 2.88 -17.67 -11.31
CA ALA A 21 3.50 -18.90 -11.76
C ALA A 21 2.54 -20.09 -11.60
N PRO A 22 2.42 -20.96 -12.61
CA PRO A 22 1.62 -22.16 -12.48
C PRO A 22 2.20 -23.05 -11.37
N ALA A 23 1.33 -23.75 -10.66
CA ALA A 23 1.74 -24.78 -9.71
C ALA A 23 2.39 -25.91 -10.53
N SER A 24 3.71 -25.88 -10.63
CA SER A 24 4.46 -26.92 -11.35
C SER A 24 4.64 -28.11 -10.43
N PHE A 25 4.34 -29.30 -10.94
CA PHE A 25 4.68 -30.57 -10.31
C PHE A 25 6.18 -30.91 -10.43
N SER A 26 6.97 -30.07 -11.09
CA SER A 26 8.41 -30.28 -11.22
C SER A 26 9.19 -29.65 -10.07
N ASP A 27 10.34 -30.23 -9.72
CA ASP A 27 11.25 -29.75 -8.68
C ASP A 27 11.81 -28.33 -8.93
N HIS A 28 11.67 -27.81 -10.16
CA HIS A 28 12.17 -26.50 -10.56
C HIS A 28 11.07 -25.45 -10.35
N LYS A 29 11.06 -24.83 -9.18
CA LYS A 29 10.18 -23.69 -8.88
C LYS A 29 10.72 -22.43 -9.56
N PRO A 30 9.91 -21.70 -10.33
CA PRO A 30 10.37 -20.50 -11.04
C PRO A 30 10.84 -19.42 -10.06
N LEU A 31 11.83 -18.62 -10.49
CA LEU A 31 12.35 -17.48 -9.72
C LEU A 31 11.23 -16.49 -9.39
N VAL A 32 10.44 -16.12 -10.39
CA VAL A 32 9.28 -15.22 -10.22
C VAL A 32 8.05 -16.05 -9.87
N GLN A 33 7.55 -15.89 -8.66
CA GLN A 33 6.33 -16.57 -8.19
C GLN A 33 5.07 -15.84 -8.63
N SER A 34 5.10 -14.53 -8.50
CA SER A 34 4.02 -13.66 -8.95
C SER A 34 4.53 -12.24 -9.22
N ALA A 35 3.79 -11.51 -10.04
CA ALA A 35 4.04 -10.13 -10.38
C ALA A 35 2.72 -9.39 -10.60
N VAL A 36 2.69 -8.10 -10.29
CA VAL A 36 1.58 -7.22 -10.62
C VAL A 36 2.11 -5.86 -11.07
N ILE A 37 1.48 -5.29 -12.08
CA ILE A 37 1.71 -3.93 -12.56
C ILE A 37 0.35 -3.26 -12.67
N GLY A 38 0.23 -2.01 -12.22
CA GLY A 38 -1.00 -1.24 -12.20
C GLY A 38 -1.54 -1.05 -10.78
N HIS A 39 -2.84 -1.24 -10.60
CA HIS A 39 -3.48 -1.08 -9.29
C HIS A 39 -3.46 -2.39 -8.50
N TYR A 40 -2.92 -2.35 -7.28
CA TYR A 40 -2.81 -3.52 -6.43
C TYR A 40 -2.96 -3.17 -4.94
N ARG A 41 -3.23 -4.17 -4.13
CA ARG A 41 -3.17 -4.12 -2.67
C ARG A 41 -2.00 -4.94 -2.19
N LEU A 42 -1.36 -4.44 -1.13
CA LEU A 42 -0.21 -5.07 -0.53
C LEU A 42 -0.46 -5.34 0.95
N ARG A 43 -0.02 -6.52 1.40
CA ARG A 43 0.02 -6.89 2.80
C ARG A 43 1.33 -7.60 3.09
N MET A 44 2.05 -7.15 4.11
CA MET A 44 3.36 -7.67 4.48
C MET A 44 3.43 -8.02 5.96
N GLY A 45 3.92 -9.23 6.25
CA GLY A 45 4.12 -9.71 7.61
C GLY A 45 2.84 -9.65 8.45
N CYS A 46 2.94 -9.10 9.65
CA CYS A 46 1.82 -8.86 10.55
C CYS A 46 1.01 -7.59 10.19
N GLY A 47 1.32 -6.91 9.10
CA GLY A 47 0.60 -5.72 8.65
C GLY A 47 0.96 -4.44 9.43
N LEU A 48 2.11 -4.38 10.08
CA LEU A 48 2.53 -3.22 10.87
C LEU A 48 2.88 -2.01 10.02
N LEU A 49 3.60 -2.21 8.90
CA LEU A 49 4.01 -1.12 8.01
C LEU A 49 3.03 -0.96 6.84
N VAL A 50 2.67 -2.06 6.21
CA VAL A 50 1.78 -2.05 5.04
C VAL A 50 0.70 -3.12 5.21
N ASN A 51 -0.54 -2.67 5.28
CA ASN A 51 -1.72 -3.52 5.36
C ASN A 51 -2.89 -2.90 4.63
N GLN A 52 -3.01 -3.17 3.35
CA GLN A 52 -4.13 -2.74 2.51
C GLN A 52 -5.15 -3.88 2.30
N GLY A 53 -5.17 -4.84 3.20
CA GLY A 53 -6.10 -5.96 3.18
C GLY A 53 -7.55 -5.53 3.43
N PHE A 54 -8.49 -6.32 2.92
CA PHE A 54 -9.88 -6.19 3.28
C PHE A 54 -10.08 -6.66 4.74
N SER A 55 -10.71 -5.83 5.56
CA SER A 55 -11.07 -6.18 6.95
C SER A 55 -12.58 -6.14 7.10
N LEU A 56 -13.16 -7.21 7.57
CA LEU A 56 -14.60 -7.33 7.87
C LEU A 56 -15.02 -6.62 9.17
N GLY A 57 -14.25 -5.63 9.64
CA GLY A 57 -14.53 -4.91 10.87
C GLY A 57 -13.92 -5.56 12.11
N LYS A 58 -14.58 -5.43 13.27
CA LYS A 58 -14.05 -5.97 14.53
C LYS A 58 -13.96 -7.49 14.46
N GLN A 59 -12.75 -8.02 14.45
CA GLN A 59 -12.53 -9.46 14.54
C GLN A 59 -12.77 -9.91 15.99
N TYR A 60 -13.65 -10.87 16.18
CA TYR A 60 -14.03 -11.39 17.50
C TYR A 60 -12.89 -12.17 18.20
N PHE A 61 -11.86 -12.59 17.46
CA PHE A 61 -10.78 -13.43 18.00
C PHE A 61 -9.42 -12.77 17.82
N SER A 62 -8.87 -12.27 18.91
CA SER A 62 -7.52 -11.68 18.94
C SER A 62 -6.43 -12.65 18.42
N ARG A 63 -6.62 -13.95 18.58
CA ARG A 63 -5.72 -14.99 18.08
C ARG A 63 -5.65 -15.01 16.56
N GLN A 64 -6.77 -14.85 15.85
CA GLN A 64 -6.79 -14.79 14.38
C GLN A 64 -6.05 -13.57 13.82
N LEU A 65 -6.02 -12.46 14.56
CA LEU A 65 -5.24 -11.28 14.18
C LEU A 65 -3.74 -11.56 14.22
N LEU A 66 -3.27 -12.33 15.20
CA LEU A 66 -1.87 -12.71 15.33
C LEU A 66 -1.46 -13.79 14.32
N GLU A 67 -2.39 -14.65 13.91
CA GLU A 67 -2.17 -15.72 12.94
C GLU A 67 -2.31 -15.25 11.48
N GLN A 68 -2.90 -14.09 11.23
CA GLN A 68 -3.05 -13.53 9.88
C GLN A 68 -1.75 -12.93 9.34
N ARG A 69 -0.70 -13.74 9.28
CA ARG A 69 0.48 -13.39 8.50
C ARG A 69 0.19 -13.62 7.03
N SER A 70 0.34 -12.61 6.24
CA SER A 70 0.31 -12.79 4.80
C SER A 70 1.34 -11.88 4.14
N ASN A 71 2.20 -12.48 3.36
CA ASN A 71 3.07 -11.78 2.44
C ASN A 71 2.46 -11.96 1.07
N THR A 72 1.62 -11.03 0.67
CA THR A 72 0.90 -11.16 -0.59
C THR A 72 0.54 -9.79 -1.15
N PHE A 73 0.49 -9.73 -2.45
CA PHE A 73 -0.16 -8.65 -3.16
C PHE A 73 -1.27 -9.23 -4.04
N THR A 74 -2.32 -8.48 -4.17
CA THR A 74 -3.48 -8.84 -4.99
C THR A 74 -3.83 -7.71 -5.93
N PRO A 75 -4.18 -8.01 -7.19
CA PRO A 75 -4.72 -7.01 -8.10
C PRO A 75 -5.92 -6.31 -7.48
N PHE A 76 -6.03 -5.01 -7.71
CA PHE A 76 -7.12 -4.21 -7.21
C PHE A 76 -8.19 -4.02 -8.28
N ALA A 77 -9.35 -4.65 -8.08
CA ALA A 77 -10.50 -4.60 -8.97
C ALA A 77 -11.77 -4.25 -8.16
N SER A 78 -11.71 -3.19 -7.37
CA SER A 78 -12.82 -2.74 -6.53
C SER A 78 -13.24 -1.32 -6.93
N ASN A 79 -14.50 -0.97 -6.69
CA ASN A 79 -14.99 0.40 -6.85
C ASN A 79 -14.59 1.33 -5.70
N ALA A 80 -13.75 0.87 -4.76
CA ALA A 80 -13.26 1.70 -3.68
C ALA A 80 -12.20 2.67 -4.20
N GLU A 81 -12.31 3.94 -3.86
CA GLU A 81 -11.41 5.00 -4.30
C GLU A 81 -10.16 5.14 -3.44
N ALA A 82 -10.07 4.38 -2.36
CA ALA A 82 -8.98 4.44 -1.40
C ALA A 82 -8.40 3.05 -1.10
N ASN A 83 -7.24 3.04 -0.42
CA ASN A 83 -6.59 1.85 0.10
C ASN A 83 -6.08 0.88 -0.98
N TYR A 84 -5.41 1.44 -1.99
CA TYR A 84 -4.68 0.70 -3.01
C TYR A 84 -3.34 1.38 -3.31
N MET A 85 -2.48 0.67 -4.00
CA MET A 85 -1.22 1.15 -4.57
C MET A 85 -1.31 1.17 -6.09
N GLN A 86 -0.56 2.07 -6.72
CA GLN A 86 -0.43 2.15 -8.17
C GLN A 86 1.05 2.07 -8.55
N GLY A 87 1.43 0.99 -9.20
CA GLY A 87 2.84 0.76 -9.56
C GLY A 87 3.13 -0.69 -9.89
N ALA A 88 4.12 -1.29 -9.22
CA ALA A 88 4.49 -2.68 -9.45
C ALA A 88 4.90 -3.38 -8.15
N ALA A 89 4.65 -4.69 -8.08
CA ALA A 89 5.16 -5.57 -7.04
C ALA A 89 5.55 -6.93 -7.63
N LEU A 90 6.60 -7.52 -7.06
CA LEU A 90 7.14 -8.82 -7.45
C LEU A 90 7.25 -9.73 -6.22
N ASP A 91 7.07 -11.03 -6.43
CA ASP A 91 7.39 -12.07 -5.46
C ASP A 91 8.44 -12.99 -6.08
N LEU A 92 9.63 -12.95 -5.52
CA LEU A 92 10.80 -13.65 -6.01
C LEU A 92 11.20 -14.75 -5.02
N ARG A 93 11.47 -15.93 -5.54
CA ARG A 93 12.07 -17.02 -4.78
C ARG A 93 13.55 -17.15 -5.15
N LEU A 94 14.44 -16.82 -4.20
CA LEU A 94 15.88 -16.79 -4.42
C LEU A 94 16.56 -18.15 -4.16
N GLY A 95 15.80 -19.18 -3.73
CA GLY A 95 16.33 -20.50 -3.36
C GLY A 95 16.66 -20.59 -1.87
N HIS A 96 16.92 -21.82 -1.38
CA HIS A 96 17.26 -22.11 0.03
C HIS A 96 16.28 -21.52 1.06
N GLY A 97 15.00 -21.35 0.67
CA GLY A 97 13.98 -20.73 1.54
C GLY A 97 13.95 -19.21 1.51
N PHE A 98 14.87 -18.53 0.84
CA PHE A 98 14.85 -17.08 0.70
C PHE A 98 13.79 -16.59 -0.28
N THR A 99 13.06 -15.56 0.13
CA THR A 99 12.07 -14.85 -0.68
C THR A 99 12.35 -13.35 -0.63
N LEU A 100 12.12 -12.65 -1.74
CA LEU A 100 12.26 -11.20 -1.83
C LEU A 100 11.01 -10.64 -2.50
N MET A 101 10.35 -9.69 -1.85
CA MET A 101 9.15 -9.04 -2.35
C MET A 101 9.37 -7.53 -2.46
N PRO A 102 10.00 -7.04 -3.55
CA PRO A 102 10.10 -5.61 -3.81
C PRO A 102 8.77 -5.06 -4.34
N TYR A 103 8.50 -3.80 -4.02
CA TYR A 103 7.34 -3.08 -4.52
C TYR A 103 7.61 -1.58 -4.63
N VAL A 104 6.88 -0.94 -5.52
CA VAL A 104 6.89 0.51 -5.72
C VAL A 104 5.49 0.99 -6.07
N SER A 105 5.11 2.12 -5.53
CA SER A 105 3.85 2.79 -5.81
C SER A 105 4.07 4.28 -5.98
N ALA A 106 3.42 4.87 -6.97
CA ALA A 106 3.32 6.31 -7.15
C ALA A 106 1.84 6.66 -7.34
N LEU A 107 1.27 7.34 -6.37
CA LEU A 107 -0.16 7.64 -6.31
C LEU A 107 -0.38 9.10 -5.92
N GLN A 108 -1.39 9.73 -6.52
CA GLN A 108 -1.89 11.01 -6.04
C GLN A 108 -2.82 10.77 -4.85
N ILE A 109 -2.54 11.46 -3.77
CA ILE A 109 -3.31 11.39 -2.53
C ILE A 109 -4.12 12.64 -2.31
N ASP A 110 -5.26 12.47 -1.66
CA ASP A 110 -6.13 13.56 -1.28
C ASP A 110 -5.66 14.20 0.02
N GLY A 111 -5.75 15.51 0.09
CA GLY A 111 -5.28 16.23 1.26
C GLY A 111 -5.55 17.72 1.21
N THR A 112 -5.45 18.36 2.37
CA THR A 112 -5.60 19.79 2.49
C THR A 112 -4.23 20.46 2.38
N LEU A 113 -4.05 21.29 1.35
CA LEU A 113 -2.86 22.13 1.16
C LEU A 113 -3.11 23.51 1.76
N SER A 114 -2.14 23.99 2.54
CA SER A 114 -2.07 25.39 2.95
C SER A 114 -1.54 26.26 1.80
N ASP A 115 -1.73 27.59 1.89
CA ASP A 115 -1.19 28.59 0.95
C ASP A 115 0.32 28.47 0.75
N LYS A 116 1.04 27.94 1.73
CA LYS A 116 2.49 27.69 1.70
C LYS A 116 2.86 26.34 1.06
N ARG A 117 1.93 25.62 0.44
CA ARG A 117 2.11 24.26 -0.10
C ARG A 117 2.55 23.23 0.96
N ILE A 118 2.01 23.36 2.17
CA ILE A 118 2.21 22.39 3.25
C ILE A 118 0.94 21.54 3.37
N LEU A 119 1.10 20.23 3.41
CA LEU A 119 0.00 19.29 3.65
C LEU A 119 -0.37 19.33 5.15
N THR A 120 -1.57 19.80 5.46
CA THR A 120 -2.05 19.90 6.84
C THR A 120 -2.94 18.73 7.27
N ALA A 121 -3.59 18.07 6.32
CA ALA A 121 -4.38 16.87 6.55
C ALA A 121 -4.32 15.94 5.34
N LEU A 122 -4.30 14.62 5.59
CA LEU A 122 -4.46 13.58 4.58
C LEU A 122 -5.87 13.03 4.67
N GLN A 123 -6.54 12.88 3.53
CA GLN A 123 -7.83 12.23 3.42
C GLN A 123 -7.62 10.80 2.95
N THR A 124 -8.10 9.83 3.74
CA THR A 124 -7.87 8.39 3.50
C THR A 124 -9.15 7.64 3.14
N ASP A 125 -10.28 8.32 3.11
CA ASP A 125 -11.60 7.73 2.85
C ASP A 125 -12.02 7.76 1.38
N GLY A 126 -11.35 8.58 0.54
CA GLY A 126 -11.61 8.68 -0.91
C GLY A 126 -13.01 9.20 -1.25
N MET A 127 -13.70 9.86 -0.31
CA MET A 127 -15.04 10.38 -0.54
C MET A 127 -15.00 11.82 -1.06
N HIS A 128 -15.67 12.07 -2.20
CA HIS A 128 -15.75 13.38 -2.85
C HIS A 128 -17.21 13.82 -3.02
N ARG A 129 -17.94 13.96 -1.89
CA ARG A 129 -19.38 14.26 -1.87
C ARG A 129 -19.69 15.74 -1.85
N THR A 130 -18.75 16.56 -1.42
CA THR A 130 -18.93 18.01 -1.29
C THR A 130 -17.92 18.75 -2.17
N SER A 131 -18.27 19.97 -2.59
CA SER A 131 -17.36 20.83 -3.34
C SER A 131 -16.07 21.20 -2.58
N SER A 132 -16.07 21.06 -1.27
CA SER A 132 -14.88 21.19 -0.43
C SER A 132 -13.97 19.98 -0.54
N GLU A 133 -14.53 18.78 -0.49
CA GLU A 133 -13.79 17.51 -0.66
C GLU A 133 -13.20 17.39 -2.07
N GLU A 134 -13.94 17.83 -3.09
CA GLU A 134 -13.48 17.81 -4.47
C GLU A 134 -12.25 18.73 -4.71
N ARG A 135 -12.13 19.85 -3.98
CA ARG A 135 -10.93 20.71 -4.03
C ARG A 135 -9.69 20.07 -3.41
N HIS A 136 -9.86 19.11 -2.54
CA HIS A 136 -8.78 18.39 -1.87
C HIS A 136 -8.36 17.11 -2.60
N ARG A 137 -9.01 16.83 -3.74
CA ARG A 137 -8.72 15.66 -4.58
C ARG A 137 -7.35 15.78 -5.23
N GLN A 138 -6.57 14.71 -5.21
CA GLN A 138 -5.27 14.62 -5.87
C GLN A 138 -4.32 15.78 -5.54
N ALA A 139 -4.29 16.17 -4.26
CA ALA A 139 -3.56 17.34 -3.79
C ALA A 139 -2.04 17.20 -3.86
N ALA A 140 -1.51 15.98 -3.73
CA ALA A 140 -0.07 15.72 -3.71
C ALA A 140 0.28 14.32 -4.23
N TRP A 141 1.50 14.15 -4.75
CA TRP A 141 2.06 12.85 -5.05
C TRP A 141 2.65 12.20 -3.80
N GLN A 142 2.39 10.91 -3.68
CA GLN A 142 3.02 10.02 -2.72
C GLN A 142 3.74 8.91 -3.47
N ILE A 143 5.02 8.72 -3.18
CA ILE A 143 5.81 7.60 -3.67
C ILE A 143 6.09 6.70 -2.47
N ILE A 144 5.79 5.42 -2.60
CA ILE A 144 6.11 4.40 -1.61
C ILE A 144 6.95 3.35 -2.31
N SER A 145 8.10 3.03 -1.76
CA SER A 145 8.94 1.93 -2.22
C SER A 145 9.39 1.09 -1.04
N GLY A 146 9.58 -0.18 -1.26
CA GLY A 146 10.04 -1.05 -0.20
C GLY A 146 10.29 -2.47 -0.65
N ALA A 147 10.78 -3.26 0.28
CA ALA A 147 11.00 -4.68 0.05
C ALA A 147 10.90 -5.46 1.37
N ARG A 148 10.42 -6.69 1.28
CA ARG A 148 10.53 -7.68 2.34
C ARG A 148 11.48 -8.78 1.91
N LEU A 149 12.51 -9.03 2.70
CA LEU A 149 13.37 -10.20 2.61
C LEU A 149 12.90 -11.22 3.65
N GLY A 150 12.49 -12.38 3.20
CA GLY A 150 12.01 -13.47 4.04
C GLY A 150 12.88 -14.72 3.94
N LEU A 151 12.92 -15.47 5.00
CA LEU A 151 13.51 -16.80 5.06
C LEU A 151 12.46 -17.76 5.63
N ARG A 152 12.06 -18.74 4.80
CA ARG A 152 11.05 -19.74 5.13
C ARG A 152 11.65 -21.12 5.19
N GLY A 153 11.51 -21.77 6.33
CA GLY A 153 11.79 -23.18 6.52
C GLY A 153 10.52 -24.00 6.74
N GLU A 154 10.67 -25.25 7.14
CA GLU A 154 9.52 -26.14 7.39
C GLU A 154 8.68 -25.69 8.59
N TRP A 155 9.31 -25.11 9.61
CA TRP A 155 8.69 -24.74 10.88
C TRP A 155 8.88 -23.27 11.26
N TYR A 156 9.51 -22.45 10.44
CA TYR A 156 9.70 -21.01 10.67
C TYR A 156 9.47 -20.19 9.40
N ASP A 157 9.02 -18.97 9.56
CA ASP A 157 8.95 -17.93 8.53
C ASP A 157 9.33 -16.61 9.20
N VAL A 158 10.52 -16.12 8.90
CA VAL A 158 11.05 -14.88 9.44
C VAL A 158 11.32 -13.90 8.31
N GLY A 159 11.18 -12.62 8.60
CA GLY A 159 11.42 -11.61 7.58
C GLY A 159 11.75 -10.24 8.13
N ILE A 160 12.40 -9.46 7.29
CA ILE A 160 12.67 -8.05 7.52
C ILE A 160 12.03 -7.28 6.39
N HIS A 161 11.29 -6.24 6.73
CA HIS A 161 10.61 -5.37 5.79
C HIS A 161 11.07 -3.93 5.98
N ALA A 162 11.49 -3.30 4.89
CA ALA A 162 11.86 -1.90 4.83
C ALA A 162 10.92 -1.17 3.88
N THR A 163 10.45 0.02 4.28
CA THR A 163 9.59 0.89 3.48
C THR A 163 10.13 2.31 3.53
N TYR A 164 10.19 2.93 2.38
CA TYR A 164 10.48 4.35 2.20
C TYR A 164 9.27 5.02 1.57
N THR A 165 8.79 6.08 2.20
CA THR A 165 7.69 6.90 1.73
C THR A 165 8.16 8.33 1.51
N GLN A 166 7.86 8.87 0.34
CA GLN A 166 8.14 10.25 -0.03
C GLN A 166 6.84 10.97 -0.40
N LEU A 167 6.61 12.13 0.18
CA LEU A 167 5.53 13.04 -0.16
C LEU A 167 6.06 14.20 -1.00
N GLN A 168 5.26 14.70 -1.91
CA GLN A 168 5.60 15.87 -2.73
C GLN A 168 5.78 17.14 -1.92
N TYR A 169 5.03 17.28 -0.83
CA TYR A 169 5.03 18.43 0.06
C TYR A 169 5.25 17.98 1.50
N ASP A 170 5.81 18.88 2.31
CA ASP A 170 5.95 18.63 3.74
C ASP A 170 4.59 18.44 4.40
N TYR A 171 4.47 17.38 5.18
CA TYR A 171 3.31 17.14 6.01
C TYR A 171 3.52 17.77 7.38
N GLU A 172 2.68 18.74 7.72
CA GLU A 172 2.73 19.42 9.00
C GLU A 172 1.32 19.60 9.55
N ARG A 173 0.99 18.85 10.57
CA ARG A 173 -0.28 18.96 11.29
C ARG A 173 -0.12 19.89 12.50
N ASN A 174 -1.18 20.67 12.79
CA ASN A 174 -1.21 21.49 13.99
C ASN A 174 -0.82 20.70 15.23
N GLN A 175 0.13 21.24 16.02
CA GLN A 175 0.61 20.60 17.23
C GLN A 175 -0.44 20.67 18.34
N LEU A 176 -0.98 19.51 18.67
CA LEU A 176 -1.83 19.30 19.85
C LEU A 176 -1.11 18.29 20.75
N TYR A 177 -1.42 18.29 22.04
CA TYR A 177 -0.75 17.43 23.02
C TYR A 177 -0.76 15.95 22.61
N TYR A 178 -1.86 15.44 22.03
CA TYR A 178 -2.05 14.04 21.65
C TYR A 178 -1.38 13.65 20.31
N ASN A 179 -0.97 14.62 19.49
CA ASN A 179 -0.33 14.34 18.18
C ASN A 179 1.14 14.78 18.10
N LYS A 180 1.75 15.05 19.25
CA LYS A 180 3.12 15.51 19.38
C LYS A 180 4.14 14.61 18.65
N ASN A 181 3.90 13.31 18.62
CA ASN A 181 4.79 12.30 18.06
C ASN A 181 4.36 11.83 16.65
N TYR A 182 3.41 12.51 16.02
CA TYR A 182 3.04 12.16 14.65
C TYR A 182 4.12 12.57 13.67
N PHE A 183 4.18 11.83 12.56
CA PHE A 183 5.09 12.12 11.47
C PHE A 183 4.95 13.56 10.99
N ARG A 184 6.10 14.18 10.64
CA ARG A 184 6.23 15.50 10.03
C ARG A 184 7.37 15.47 9.03
N GLY A 185 7.25 16.27 7.96
CA GLY A 185 8.20 16.29 6.87
C GLY A 185 7.66 15.58 5.64
N HIS A 186 8.52 15.32 4.69
CA HIS A 186 8.14 14.72 3.40
C HIS A 186 8.73 13.32 3.16
N GLU A 187 9.63 12.85 4.04
CA GLU A 187 10.27 11.56 3.90
C GLU A 187 10.12 10.73 5.17
N LEU A 188 9.79 9.46 5.01
CA LEU A 188 9.63 8.52 6.11
C LEU A 188 10.24 7.17 5.75
N THR A 189 11.24 6.75 6.52
CA THR A 189 11.79 5.39 6.43
C THR A 189 11.31 4.56 7.62
N GLN A 190 10.80 3.38 7.36
CA GLN A 190 10.28 2.47 8.37
C GLN A 190 10.88 1.08 8.18
N LEU A 191 11.17 0.42 9.29
CA LEU A 191 11.69 -0.94 9.34
C LEU A 191 10.83 -1.78 10.27
N SER A 192 10.57 -3.02 9.88
CA SER A 192 9.93 -4.02 10.74
C SER A 192 10.54 -5.39 10.55
N ALA A 193 10.43 -6.23 11.56
CA ALA A 193 10.75 -7.64 11.50
C ALA A 193 9.53 -8.46 11.92
N ASP A 194 9.34 -9.59 11.28
CA ASP A 194 8.27 -10.55 11.55
C ASP A 194 8.85 -11.97 11.65
N TYR A 195 8.21 -12.80 12.46
CA TYR A 195 8.62 -14.19 12.68
C TYR A 195 7.40 -15.11 12.81
#